data_c5b6bb4ef3c5b888994f65cb34d70ff9
#
_entry.id   c5b6bb4ef3c5b888994f65cb34d70ff9
#
_cell.length_a   1.000
_cell.length_b   1.000
_cell.length_c   1.000
_cell.angle_alpha   90.00
_cell.angle_beta   90.00
_cell.angle_gamma   90.00
#
_symmetry.space_group_name_H-M   'P 1'
#
loop_
_entity.id
_entity.type
_entity.pdbx_description
1 polymer ?
#
loop_
_entity_poly.entity_id
_entity_poly.type
_entity_poly.pdbx_seq_one_letter_code
_entity_poly.pdbx_strand_id
1 'polypeptide(L)'
;ENLADVAPEDYRKHENNGYDWIRTLFPNISLFVAPEITLVSQIIPGPLPNQNTTYINFIHPTKPAGEDTELQGMMDFFQEVVDVEDYQVGLKIQKGLESNAHANVTFGRNEAGNQLFHKWVEWYLAQDPSAPKPELDRKKGAL
;
A
#
# COMPACT_ATOMS: atom_id res chain seq x y z
N GLU A 1 -23.40 1.52 6.40
CA GLU A 1 -23.53 1.03 7.80
C GLU A 1 -22.33 1.52 8.59
N ASN A 2 -22.57 2.13 9.76
CA ASN A 2 -21.48 2.61 10.60
C ASN A 2 -20.90 1.42 11.36
N LEU A 3 -19.56 1.24 11.32
CA LEU A 3 -18.85 0.21 12.08
C LEU A 3 -19.15 0.19 13.57
N ALA A 4 -19.49 1.35 14.14
CA ALA A 4 -19.88 1.45 15.53
C ALA A 4 -21.16 0.67 15.87
N ASP A 5 -21.97 0.34 14.87
CA ASP A 5 -23.24 -0.36 15.02
C ASP A 5 -23.12 -1.87 14.78
N VAL A 6 -21.91 -2.34 14.45
CA VAL A 6 -21.61 -3.76 14.18
C VAL A 6 -20.82 -4.34 15.34
N ALA A 7 -21.20 -5.51 15.83
CA ALA A 7 -20.42 -6.19 16.88
C ALA A 7 -19.03 -6.61 16.32
N PRO A 8 -17.94 -6.46 17.10
CA PRO A 8 -16.59 -6.77 16.62
C PRO A 8 -16.40 -8.19 16.07
N GLU A 9 -17.12 -9.17 16.64
CA GLU A 9 -17.15 -10.56 16.15
C GLU A 9 -17.79 -10.72 14.77
N ASP A 10 -18.61 -9.75 14.37
CA ASP A 10 -19.32 -9.78 13.09
C ASP A 10 -18.61 -8.98 11.99
N TYR A 11 -17.54 -8.24 12.31
CA TYR A 11 -16.79 -7.46 11.33
C TYR A 11 -16.32 -8.27 10.12
N ARG A 12 -16.04 -9.57 10.29
CA ARG A 12 -15.62 -10.46 9.21
C ARG A 12 -16.75 -11.13 8.46
N LYS A 13 -17.99 -11.02 8.95
CA LYS A 13 -19.17 -11.68 8.36
C LYS A 13 -19.92 -10.80 7.38
N HIS A 14 -19.64 -9.50 7.39
CA HIS A 14 -20.25 -8.58 6.44
C HIS A 14 -19.66 -8.79 5.05
N GLU A 15 -20.42 -9.32 4.12
CA GLU A 15 -20.02 -9.59 2.74
C GLU A 15 -19.77 -8.31 1.95
N ASN A 16 -20.42 -7.19 2.34
CA ASN A 16 -20.22 -5.86 1.77
C ASN A 16 -19.92 -4.87 2.91
N ASN A 17 -18.89 -5.12 3.60
CA ASN A 17 -18.62 -4.56 4.91
C ASN A 17 -18.11 -3.13 4.89
N GLY A 18 -18.17 -2.43 3.78
CA GLY A 18 -17.69 -1.04 3.72
C GLY A 18 -16.23 -0.86 4.14
N TYR A 19 -15.46 -1.96 4.11
CA TYR A 19 -14.04 -1.93 4.38
C TYR A 19 -13.27 -1.80 3.08
N ASP A 20 -12.45 -0.81 3.02
CA ASP A 20 -11.43 -0.72 2.00
C ASP A 20 -10.26 -1.62 2.37
N TRP A 21 -9.77 -2.36 1.40
CA TRP A 21 -8.67 -3.28 1.61
C TRP A 21 -7.41 -2.74 0.96
N ILE A 22 -6.40 -2.47 1.77
CA ILE A 22 -5.07 -2.13 1.26
C ILE A 22 -4.19 -3.35 1.37
N ARG A 23 -3.54 -3.74 0.27
CA ARG A 23 -2.62 -4.85 0.17
C ARG A 23 -1.36 -4.44 -0.56
N THR A 24 -0.23 -4.78 0.00
CA THR A 24 1.06 -4.65 -0.68
C THR A 24 1.46 -5.99 -1.26
N LEU A 25 1.70 -6.01 -2.56
CA LEU A 25 2.29 -7.15 -3.27
C LEU A 25 3.76 -6.82 -3.53
N PHE A 26 4.63 -7.56 -2.85
CA PHE A 26 6.07 -7.39 -3.00
C PHE A 26 6.49 -7.63 -4.47
N PRO A 27 7.43 -6.86 -5.04
CA PRO A 27 8.17 -5.80 -4.37
C PRO A 27 7.55 -4.39 -4.51
N ASN A 28 6.64 -4.13 -5.44
CA ASN A 28 6.39 -2.77 -5.92
C ASN A 28 4.94 -2.49 -6.31
N ILE A 29 3.97 -3.28 -5.84
CA ILE A 29 2.56 -3.05 -6.14
C ILE A 29 1.79 -2.80 -4.83
N SER A 30 0.96 -1.78 -4.83
CA SER A 30 -0.07 -1.54 -3.83
C SER A 30 -1.45 -1.70 -4.46
N LEU A 31 -2.32 -2.43 -3.78
CA LEU A 31 -3.72 -2.59 -4.14
C LEU A 31 -4.58 -1.89 -3.09
N PHE A 32 -5.46 -1.01 -3.56
CA PHE A 32 -6.56 -0.51 -2.77
C PHE A 32 -7.85 -1.06 -3.38
N VAL A 33 -8.57 -1.87 -2.62
CA VAL A 33 -9.79 -2.54 -3.08
C VAL A 33 -10.96 -1.96 -2.33
N ALA A 34 -11.77 -1.19 -3.02
CA ALA A 34 -13.06 -0.69 -2.56
C ALA A 34 -14.20 -1.41 -3.29
N PRO A 35 -15.46 -1.32 -2.81
CA PRO A 35 -16.59 -2.02 -3.43
C PRO A 35 -16.82 -1.69 -4.90
N GLU A 36 -16.57 -0.46 -5.30
CA GLU A 36 -16.89 0.03 -6.65
C GLU A 36 -15.67 0.16 -7.55
N ILE A 37 -14.47 0.29 -6.97
CA ILE A 37 -13.25 0.52 -7.73
C ILE A 37 -12.06 -0.17 -7.05
N THR A 38 -11.15 -0.68 -7.86
CA THR A 38 -9.84 -1.14 -7.39
C THR A 38 -8.75 -0.27 -8.00
N LEU A 39 -7.91 0.29 -7.14
CA LEU A 39 -6.74 1.05 -7.53
C LEU A 39 -5.51 0.17 -7.42
N VAL A 40 -4.76 0.07 -8.51
CA VAL A 40 -3.51 -0.68 -8.59
C VAL A 40 -2.38 0.29 -8.85
N SER A 41 -1.57 0.54 -7.83
CA SER A 41 -0.39 1.39 -7.94
C SER A 41 0.85 0.53 -8.11
N GLN A 42 1.57 0.71 -9.22
CA GLN A 42 2.82 0.04 -9.49
C GLN A 42 3.97 1.04 -9.52
N ILE A 43 4.96 0.85 -8.66
CA ILE A 43 6.12 1.73 -8.52
C ILE A 43 7.29 1.12 -9.28
N ILE A 44 7.72 1.79 -10.34
CA ILE A 44 8.88 1.38 -11.15
C ILE A 44 10.09 2.23 -10.73
N PRO A 45 11.18 1.60 -10.27
CA PRO A 45 12.40 2.31 -9.92
C PRO A 45 12.96 3.09 -11.10
N GLY A 46 13.43 4.30 -10.83
CA GLY A 46 14.19 5.10 -11.77
C GLY A 46 15.68 4.77 -11.77
N PRO A 47 16.48 5.51 -12.53
CA PRO A 47 17.93 5.30 -12.62
C PRO A 47 18.67 5.66 -11.31
N LEU A 48 18.06 6.44 -10.44
CA LEU A 48 18.61 6.82 -9.14
C LEU A 48 17.67 6.38 -8.01
N PRO A 49 18.20 6.13 -6.80
CA PRO A 49 17.40 5.68 -5.66
C PRO A 49 16.28 6.66 -5.24
N ASN A 50 16.42 7.93 -5.55
CA ASN A 50 15.46 8.98 -5.26
C ASN A 50 14.49 9.27 -6.43
N GLN A 51 14.41 8.37 -7.39
CA GLN A 51 13.57 8.51 -8.58
C GLN A 51 12.73 7.25 -8.79
N ASN A 52 11.47 7.46 -9.07
CA ASN A 52 10.57 6.39 -9.51
C ASN A 52 9.48 6.96 -10.43
N THR A 53 8.80 6.06 -11.11
CA THR A 53 7.54 6.35 -11.81
C THR A 53 6.47 5.47 -11.22
N THR A 54 5.36 6.05 -10.78
CA THR A 54 4.20 5.29 -10.33
C THR A 54 3.12 5.30 -11.39
N TYR A 55 2.69 4.10 -11.78
CA TYR A 55 1.51 3.91 -12.62
C TYR A 55 0.33 3.63 -11.71
N ILE A 56 -0.70 4.45 -11.80
CA ILE A 56 -1.96 4.26 -11.09
C ILE A 56 -2.99 3.78 -12.10
N ASN A 57 -3.48 2.57 -11.89
CA ASN A 57 -4.50 1.96 -12.74
C ASN A 57 -5.78 1.79 -11.93
N PHE A 58 -6.88 2.22 -12.49
CA PHE A 58 -8.20 2.04 -11.91
C PHE A 58 -8.92 0.90 -12.62
N ILE A 59 -9.42 -0.05 -11.85
CA ILE A 59 -10.19 -1.19 -12.34
C ILE A 59 -11.61 -1.03 -11.82
N HIS A 60 -12.55 -0.96 -12.76
CA HIS A 60 -13.98 -0.89 -12.47
C HIS A 60 -14.66 -2.18 -12.96
N PRO A 61 -15.65 -2.73 -12.23
CA PRO A 61 -16.29 -4.01 -12.56
C PRO A 61 -17.03 -4.00 -13.89
N THR A 62 -17.48 -2.83 -14.34
CA THR A 62 -18.19 -2.68 -15.62
C THR A 62 -17.51 -1.63 -16.49
N LYS A 63 -17.45 -1.89 -17.80
CA LYS A 63 -16.97 -0.87 -18.74
C LYS A 63 -18.01 0.24 -18.86
N PRO A 64 -17.66 1.50 -18.62
CA PRO A 64 -18.58 2.63 -18.83
C PRO A 64 -19.08 2.65 -20.28
N ALA A 65 -20.37 2.96 -20.46
CA ALA A 65 -21.00 3.03 -21.78
C ALA A 65 -20.64 4.32 -22.56
N GLY A 66 -19.93 5.24 -21.92
CA GLY A 66 -19.53 6.55 -22.47
C GLY A 66 -18.67 7.30 -21.46
N GLU A 67 -18.71 8.62 -21.51
CA GLU A 67 -18.11 9.45 -20.46
C GLU A 67 -18.89 9.26 -19.17
N ASP A 68 -18.21 8.79 -18.15
CA ASP A 68 -18.74 8.58 -16.80
C ASP A 68 -18.10 9.62 -15.88
N THR A 69 -18.82 10.71 -15.66
CA THR A 69 -18.31 11.85 -14.86
C THR A 69 -18.18 11.52 -13.38
N GLU A 70 -18.97 10.58 -12.86
CA GLU A 70 -18.89 10.14 -11.48
C GLU A 70 -17.64 9.29 -11.27
N LEU A 71 -17.39 8.31 -12.15
CA LEU A 71 -16.18 7.52 -12.14
C LEU A 71 -14.94 8.39 -12.33
N GLN A 72 -14.98 9.34 -13.26
CA GLN A 72 -13.86 10.26 -13.46
C GLN A 72 -13.59 11.10 -12.22
N GLY A 73 -14.64 11.64 -11.58
CA GLY A 73 -14.50 12.39 -10.34
C GLY A 73 -13.92 11.57 -9.20
N MET A 74 -14.26 10.28 -9.10
CA MET A 74 -13.67 9.34 -8.14
C MET A 74 -12.19 9.09 -8.43
N MET A 75 -11.83 8.90 -9.69
CA MET A 75 -10.42 8.71 -10.09
C MET A 75 -9.59 9.95 -9.78
N ASP A 76 -10.08 11.13 -10.11
CA ASP A 76 -9.42 12.41 -9.85
C ASP A 76 -9.22 12.62 -8.34
N PHE A 77 -10.22 12.30 -7.53
CA PHE A 77 -10.14 12.38 -6.08
C PHE A 77 -9.04 11.46 -5.51
N PHE A 78 -9.01 10.19 -5.91
CA PHE A 78 -7.98 9.27 -5.45
C PHE A 78 -6.58 9.68 -5.90
N GLN A 79 -6.44 10.20 -7.11
CA GLN A 79 -5.17 10.70 -7.60
C GLN A 79 -4.70 11.92 -6.79
N GLU A 80 -5.59 12.84 -6.47
CA GLU A 80 -5.27 14.01 -5.65
C GLU A 80 -4.85 13.61 -4.23
N VAL A 81 -5.56 12.70 -3.58
CA VAL A 81 -5.22 12.21 -2.24
C VAL A 81 -3.82 11.61 -2.24
N VAL A 82 -3.52 10.70 -3.17
CA VAL A 82 -2.20 10.04 -3.25
C VAL A 82 -1.09 11.05 -3.53
N ASP A 83 -1.32 12.02 -4.42
CA ASP A 83 -0.30 13.02 -4.77
C ASP A 83 -0.03 14.00 -3.63
N VAL A 84 -1.09 14.55 -3.04
CA VAL A 84 -0.98 15.62 -2.03
C VAL A 84 -0.59 15.06 -0.65
N GLU A 85 -1.12 13.92 -0.26
CA GLU A 85 -0.88 13.34 1.05
C GLU A 85 0.33 12.40 1.05
N ASP A 86 0.30 11.33 0.25
CA ASP A 86 1.31 10.27 0.30
C ASP A 86 2.64 10.70 -0.35
N TYR A 87 2.60 11.19 -1.58
CA TYR A 87 3.82 11.46 -2.33
C TYR A 87 4.57 12.68 -1.80
N GLN A 88 3.86 13.72 -1.36
CA GLN A 88 4.51 14.87 -0.74
C GLN A 88 5.22 14.50 0.56
N VAL A 89 4.66 13.58 1.34
CA VAL A 89 5.31 13.04 2.54
C VAL A 89 6.51 12.18 2.14
N GLY A 90 6.36 11.30 1.15
CA GLY A 90 7.43 10.47 0.61
C GLY A 90 8.63 11.29 0.13
N LEU A 91 8.39 12.38 -0.59
CA LEU A 91 9.45 13.30 -1.02
C LEU A 91 10.21 13.96 0.14
N LYS A 92 9.51 14.30 1.21
CA LYS A 92 10.14 14.86 2.43
C LYS A 92 10.96 13.80 3.15
N ILE A 93 10.46 12.56 3.24
CA ILE A 93 11.20 11.43 3.81
C ILE A 93 12.47 11.16 3.01
N GLN A 94 12.39 11.13 1.68
CA GLN A 94 13.54 10.93 0.81
C GLN A 94 14.64 11.98 1.06
N LYS A 95 14.29 13.25 1.16
CA LYS A 95 15.24 14.31 1.51
C LYS A 95 15.87 14.11 2.90
N GLY A 96 15.08 13.61 3.85
CA GLY A 96 15.57 13.24 5.17
C GLY A 96 16.61 12.13 5.12
N LEU A 97 16.35 11.08 4.32
CA LEU A 97 17.28 9.96 4.12
C LEU A 97 18.57 10.39 3.44
N GLU A 98 18.50 11.26 2.44
CA GLU A 98 19.68 11.82 1.74
C GLU A 98 20.59 12.63 2.67
N SER A 99 20.04 13.20 3.74
CA SER A 99 20.84 13.94 4.73
C SER A 99 21.74 13.07 5.60
N ASN A 100 21.51 11.73 5.61
CA ASN A 100 22.18 10.77 6.50
C ASN A 100 22.07 11.11 8.01
N ALA A 101 21.12 11.96 8.39
CA ALA A 101 20.93 12.34 9.79
C ALA A 101 20.45 11.17 10.67
N HIS A 102 19.79 10.19 10.06
CA HIS A 102 19.33 8.99 10.72
C HIS A 102 19.75 7.75 9.92
N ALA A 103 20.53 6.88 10.55
CA ALA A 103 21.02 5.64 9.94
C ALA A 103 19.97 4.53 9.91
N ASN A 104 18.90 4.64 10.71
CA ASN A 104 17.91 3.59 10.91
C ASN A 104 16.49 4.13 10.81
N VAL A 105 15.60 3.32 10.26
CA VAL A 105 14.16 3.53 10.30
C VAL A 105 13.58 2.67 11.41
N THR A 106 12.72 3.27 12.24
CA THR A 106 12.06 2.54 13.34
C THR A 106 10.66 2.14 12.90
N PHE A 107 10.38 0.85 12.95
CA PHE A 107 9.04 0.31 12.75
C PHE A 107 8.33 0.09 14.07
N GLY A 108 7.05 0.45 14.12
CA GLY A 108 6.20 0.16 15.27
C GLY A 108 5.99 -1.35 15.46
N ARG A 109 5.65 -1.75 16.67
CA ARG A 109 5.39 -3.17 17.00
C ARG A 109 4.23 -3.75 16.18
N ASN A 110 3.23 -2.93 15.87
CA ASN A 110 2.06 -3.28 15.08
C ASN A 110 2.29 -3.21 13.55
N GLU A 111 3.48 -2.85 13.10
CA GLU A 111 3.83 -2.71 11.69
C GLU A 111 4.56 -3.96 11.15
N ALA A 112 4.02 -5.14 11.47
CA ALA A 112 4.62 -6.41 11.06
C ALA A 112 4.71 -6.57 9.53
N GLY A 113 3.81 -5.96 8.76
CA GLY A 113 3.84 -5.93 7.30
C GLY A 113 5.06 -5.19 6.77
N ASN A 114 5.37 -4.01 7.32
CA ASN A 114 6.55 -3.24 6.94
C ASN A 114 7.85 -3.97 7.30
N GLN A 115 7.90 -4.58 8.49
CA GLN A 115 9.04 -5.41 8.90
C GLN A 115 9.23 -6.59 7.96
N LEU A 116 8.16 -7.27 7.56
CA LEU A 116 8.21 -8.38 6.60
C LEU A 116 8.71 -7.92 5.24
N PHE A 117 8.24 -6.77 4.75
CA PHE A 117 8.68 -6.20 3.47
C PHE A 117 10.21 -6.01 3.45
N HIS A 118 10.78 -5.39 4.50
CA HIS A 118 12.22 -5.19 4.59
C HIS A 118 13.01 -6.50 4.70
N LYS A 119 12.50 -7.50 5.42
CA LYS A 119 13.13 -8.83 5.46
C LYS A 119 13.16 -9.49 4.09
N TRP A 120 12.12 -9.31 3.27
CA TRP A 120 12.12 -9.80 1.89
C TRP A 120 13.15 -9.08 1.03
N VAL A 121 13.29 -7.75 1.18
CA VAL A 121 14.34 -6.99 0.49
C VAL A 121 15.72 -7.53 0.86
N GLU A 122 16.00 -7.68 2.15
CA GLU A 122 17.27 -8.24 2.64
C GLU A 122 17.54 -9.65 2.08
N TRP A 123 16.52 -10.51 2.07
CA TRP A 123 16.62 -11.86 1.55
C TRP A 123 16.98 -11.89 0.06
N TYR A 124 16.36 -11.05 -0.75
CA TYR A 124 16.68 -10.92 -2.17
C TYR A 124 18.08 -10.34 -2.41
N LEU A 125 18.49 -9.36 -1.62
CA LEU A 125 19.80 -8.75 -1.73
C LEU A 125 20.93 -9.68 -1.32
N ALA A 126 20.69 -10.59 -0.39
CA ALA A 126 21.66 -11.59 0.04
C ALA A 126 22.00 -12.60 -1.07
N GLN A 127 21.14 -12.78 -2.05
CA GLN A 127 21.29 -13.72 -3.18
C GLN A 127 21.63 -15.15 -2.74
N ASP A 128 21.17 -15.55 -1.56
CA ASP A 128 21.35 -16.91 -1.03
C ASP A 128 20.02 -17.68 -1.11
N PRO A 129 19.84 -18.55 -2.13
CA PRO A 129 18.61 -19.32 -2.30
C PRO A 129 18.42 -20.41 -1.22
N SER A 130 19.47 -20.72 -0.45
CA SER A 130 19.39 -21.67 0.65
C SER A 130 18.88 -21.06 1.95
N ALA A 131 18.90 -19.73 2.06
CA ALA A 131 18.39 -19.03 3.23
C ALA A 131 16.87 -19.23 3.38
N PRO A 132 16.37 -19.41 4.61
CA PRO A 132 14.93 -19.55 4.84
C PRO A 132 14.20 -18.29 4.39
N LYS A 133 13.06 -18.47 3.71
CA LYS A 133 12.23 -17.36 3.27
C LYS A 133 11.64 -16.61 4.47
N PRO A 134 11.59 -15.28 4.42
CA PRO A 134 10.98 -14.49 5.47
C PRO A 134 9.50 -14.84 5.67
N GLU A 135 9.09 -14.95 6.92
CA GLU A 135 7.70 -15.19 7.31
C GLU A 135 7.16 -14.06 8.18
N LEU A 136 5.85 -13.85 8.10
CA LEU A 136 5.15 -12.88 8.93
C LEU A 136 5.12 -13.35 10.38
N ASP A 137 5.71 -12.58 11.28
CA ASP A 137 5.57 -12.81 12.72
C ASP A 137 4.20 -12.32 13.21
N ARG A 138 3.24 -13.24 13.20
CA ARG A 138 1.86 -12.95 13.61
C ARG A 138 1.72 -12.57 15.09
N LYS A 139 2.69 -12.93 15.93
CA LYS A 139 2.68 -12.57 17.35
C LYS A 139 3.00 -11.11 17.59
N LYS A 140 3.73 -10.48 16.68
CA LYS A 140 4.06 -9.04 16.76
C LYS A 140 2.96 -8.13 16.27
N GLY A 141 2.05 -8.63 15.47
CA GLY A 141 0.90 -7.86 14.93
C GLY A 141 -0.42 -8.11 15.66
N ALA A 142 -0.46 -8.97 16.67
CA ALA A 142 -1.63 -9.17 17.48
C ALA A 142 -1.66 -8.13 18.63
N LEU A 143 -2.67 -7.26 18.58
CA LEU A 143 -3.11 -6.44 19.72
C LEU A 143 -3.77 -7.35 20.76
#